data_3b296651f9450a81afb17c3fe11220f2
#
_entry.id   3b296651f9450a81afb17c3fe11220f2
#
_cell.length_a   1.000
_cell.length_b   1.000
_cell.length_c   1.000
_cell.angle_alpha   90.00
_cell.angle_beta   90.00
_cell.angle_gamma   90.00
#
_symmetry.space_group_name_H-M   'P 1'
#
loop_
_entity.id
_entity.type
_entity.pdbx_description
1 polymer ?
#
loop_
_entity_poly.entity_id
_entity_poly.type
_entity_poly.pdbx_seq_one_letter_code
_entity_poly.pdbx_strand_id
1 'polypeptide(L)'
;MTARILVVDNYDSFVFNLVQYLYQLGATCEVRRNDAVTVDEALGYDGVLLSPGPGTPEEAGVCVDMVRHGAGRVPVFGVCLGMQSIAVAYGATVARAPELLHGKTSLVEHEGSGVFSGLPSPFTATRYHSLAVGPDTVPAELEVTGWTESGVIMGLRHRDLPVEGVQFHPESVLTQDGHRMLANWLTVCGDPDAVGRAGGLAPVVGRSGMAT
;
A
#
# COMPACT_ATOMS: atom_id res chain seq x y z
N MET A 1 -13.93 -15.16 7.16
CA MET A 1 -13.65 -14.61 8.54
C MET A 1 -13.26 -13.16 8.39
N THR A 2 -13.56 -12.32 9.37
CA THR A 2 -13.19 -10.88 9.33
C THR A 2 -11.71 -10.74 9.66
N ALA A 3 -10.90 -10.23 8.75
CA ALA A 3 -9.47 -9.99 8.99
C ALA A 3 -9.26 -8.84 9.98
N ARG A 4 -8.34 -9.01 10.93
CA ARG A 4 -7.87 -7.96 11.85
C ARG A 4 -6.58 -7.35 11.32
N ILE A 5 -6.62 -6.09 10.96
CA ILE A 5 -5.50 -5.39 10.32
C ILE A 5 -4.89 -4.37 11.27
N LEU A 6 -3.57 -4.44 11.45
CA LEU A 6 -2.81 -3.36 12.02
C LEU A 6 -2.48 -2.35 10.92
N VAL A 7 -2.87 -1.11 11.11
CA VAL A 7 -2.48 0.00 10.24
C VAL A 7 -1.41 0.82 10.95
N VAL A 8 -0.18 0.75 10.43
CA VAL A 8 0.95 1.55 10.91
C VAL A 8 0.88 2.91 10.24
N ASP A 9 0.53 3.93 11.03
CA ASP A 9 0.33 5.30 10.57
C ASP A 9 1.63 6.09 10.59
N ASN A 10 2.11 6.46 9.40
CA ASN A 10 3.30 7.29 9.19
C ASN A 10 2.99 8.79 9.27
N TYR A 11 2.10 9.20 10.18
CA TYR A 11 1.67 10.60 10.35
C TYR A 11 1.04 11.18 9.08
N ASP A 12 0.28 10.34 8.38
CA ASP A 12 -0.36 10.67 7.12
C ASP A 12 -1.79 11.17 7.29
N SER A 13 -2.16 12.22 6.55
CA SER A 13 -3.52 12.77 6.57
C SER A 13 -4.55 11.89 5.86
N PHE A 14 -4.14 10.96 5.01
CA PHE A 14 -5.02 10.08 4.23
C PHE A 14 -5.17 8.67 4.82
N VAL A 15 -4.48 8.34 5.92
CA VAL A 15 -4.53 7.00 6.54
C VAL A 15 -5.96 6.54 6.83
N PHE A 16 -6.82 7.45 7.28
CA PHE A 16 -8.20 7.11 7.60
C PHE A 16 -9.07 6.79 6.37
N ASN A 17 -8.68 7.23 5.17
CA ASN A 17 -9.34 6.80 3.94
C ASN A 17 -9.05 5.32 3.66
N LEU A 18 -7.79 4.87 3.85
CA LEU A 18 -7.44 3.45 3.78
C LEU A 18 -8.22 2.62 4.80
N VAL A 19 -8.30 3.11 6.05
CA VAL A 19 -9.08 2.46 7.12
C VAL A 19 -10.55 2.35 6.74
N GLN A 20 -11.14 3.39 6.16
CA GLN A 20 -12.55 3.36 5.70
C GLN A 20 -12.75 2.32 4.60
N TYR A 21 -11.83 2.21 3.64
CA TYR A 21 -11.90 1.18 2.59
C TYR A 21 -11.83 -0.22 3.18
N LEU A 22 -10.93 -0.45 4.14
CA LEU A 22 -10.82 -1.73 4.84
C LEU A 22 -12.10 -2.07 5.60
N TYR A 23 -12.72 -1.11 6.31
CA TYR A 23 -14.02 -1.31 6.96
C TYR A 23 -15.14 -1.62 5.97
N GLN A 24 -15.21 -0.93 4.84
CA GLN A 24 -16.19 -1.22 3.79
C GLN A 24 -16.01 -2.63 3.21
N LEU A 25 -14.79 -3.13 3.19
CA LEU A 25 -14.44 -4.49 2.80
C LEU A 25 -14.66 -5.53 3.92
N GLY A 26 -15.12 -5.10 5.10
CA GLY A 26 -15.45 -5.97 6.22
C GLY A 26 -14.29 -6.30 7.16
N ALA A 27 -13.11 -5.73 6.98
CA ALA A 27 -12.00 -5.89 7.91
C ALA A 27 -12.20 -5.06 9.19
N THR A 28 -11.53 -5.42 10.27
CA THR A 28 -11.38 -4.59 11.47
C THR A 28 -9.96 -4.02 11.52
N CYS A 29 -9.81 -2.76 11.93
CA CYS A 29 -8.52 -2.09 11.90
C CYS A 29 -8.17 -1.54 13.28
N GLU A 30 -6.91 -1.68 13.67
CA GLU A 30 -6.28 -0.92 14.73
C GLU A 30 -5.23 0.00 14.11
N VAL A 31 -5.30 1.30 14.40
CA VAL A 31 -4.36 2.30 13.89
C VAL A 31 -3.38 2.65 14.99
N ARG A 32 -2.09 2.47 14.73
CA ARG A 32 -0.99 2.81 15.63
C ARG A 32 0.05 3.64 14.90
N ARG A 33 0.59 4.65 15.57
CA ARG A 33 1.70 5.43 15.01
C ARG A 33 2.94 4.56 14.82
N ASN A 34 3.76 4.88 13.81
CA ASN A 34 4.97 4.13 13.46
C ASN A 34 6.05 4.11 14.54
N ASP A 35 5.98 5.00 15.51
CA ASP A 35 6.85 5.10 16.69
C ASP A 35 6.19 4.55 17.98
N ALA A 36 4.95 4.06 17.89
CA ALA A 36 4.17 3.60 19.05
C ALA A 36 3.72 2.13 18.92
N VAL A 37 4.36 1.36 18.05
CA VAL A 37 4.10 -0.07 17.83
C VAL A 37 5.40 -0.81 17.58
N THR A 38 5.45 -2.08 17.99
CA THR A 38 6.60 -2.97 17.78
C THR A 38 6.27 -4.05 16.76
N VAL A 39 7.30 -4.69 16.21
CA VAL A 39 7.14 -5.85 15.31
C VAL A 39 6.41 -6.99 16.02
N ASP A 40 6.75 -7.28 17.27
CA ASP A 40 6.13 -8.38 18.01
C ASP A 40 4.62 -8.17 18.24
N GLU A 41 4.20 -6.93 18.52
CA GLU A 41 2.78 -6.59 18.62
C GLU A 41 2.04 -6.84 17.29
N ALA A 42 2.69 -6.54 16.17
CA ALA A 42 2.11 -6.72 14.83
C ALA A 42 1.81 -8.17 14.48
N LEU A 43 2.54 -9.13 15.04
CA LEU A 43 2.34 -10.57 14.79
C LEU A 43 1.03 -11.12 15.37
N GLY A 44 0.33 -10.35 16.16
CA GLY A 44 -1.02 -10.68 16.67
C GLY A 44 -2.16 -10.34 15.71
N TYR A 45 -1.86 -9.80 14.52
CA TYR A 45 -2.84 -9.41 13.50
C TYR A 45 -2.79 -10.35 12.30
N ASP A 46 -3.85 -10.34 11.50
CA ASP A 46 -3.95 -11.13 10.27
C ASP A 46 -3.23 -10.47 9.08
N GLY A 47 -2.93 -9.18 9.20
CA GLY A 47 -2.14 -8.41 8.23
C GLY A 47 -1.70 -7.07 8.78
N VAL A 48 -0.63 -6.51 8.19
CA VAL A 48 -0.07 -5.20 8.52
C VAL A 48 -0.07 -4.32 7.29
N LEU A 49 -0.72 -3.16 7.39
CA LEU A 49 -0.68 -2.11 6.36
C LEU A 49 0.24 -0.99 6.82
N LEU A 50 1.29 -0.73 6.04
CA LEU A 50 2.19 0.42 6.22
C LEU A 50 1.64 1.59 5.39
N SER A 51 1.22 2.65 6.06
CA SER A 51 0.54 3.79 5.42
C SER A 51 1.47 4.65 4.57
N PRO A 52 0.92 5.51 3.71
CA PRO A 52 1.64 6.68 3.22
C PRO A 52 2.17 7.53 4.36
N GLY A 53 3.03 8.49 4.04
CA GLY A 53 3.52 9.48 5.00
C GLY A 53 4.59 10.38 4.42
N PRO A 54 4.98 11.43 5.15
CA PRO A 54 6.07 12.31 4.79
C PRO A 54 7.44 11.68 5.10
N GLY A 55 8.50 12.26 4.55
CA GLY A 55 9.88 11.88 4.81
C GLY A 55 10.38 10.70 3.98
N THR A 56 11.31 9.96 4.55
CA THR A 56 11.98 8.81 3.92
C THR A 56 11.70 7.51 4.67
N PRO A 57 11.89 6.35 4.05
CA PRO A 57 11.73 5.06 4.73
C PRO A 57 12.55 4.91 6.01
N GLU A 58 13.75 5.49 6.05
CA GLU A 58 14.65 5.47 7.21
C GLU A 58 14.10 6.26 8.40
N GLU A 59 13.24 7.25 8.13
CA GLU A 59 12.57 8.10 9.13
C GLU A 59 11.18 7.59 9.48
N ALA A 60 10.71 6.50 8.85
CA ALA A 60 9.36 5.95 9.02
C ALA A 60 9.22 5.01 10.24
N GLY A 61 9.95 5.28 11.32
CA GLY A 61 9.86 4.53 12.57
C GLY A 61 10.06 3.04 12.37
N VAL A 62 9.09 2.22 12.78
CA VAL A 62 9.16 0.75 12.73
C VAL A 62 9.05 0.15 11.32
N CYS A 63 8.69 0.93 10.29
CA CYS A 63 8.26 0.39 8.99
C CYS A 63 9.29 -0.54 8.33
N VAL A 64 10.56 -0.14 8.27
CA VAL A 64 11.62 -0.98 7.66
C VAL A 64 11.84 -2.25 8.48
N ASP A 65 11.88 -2.14 9.80
CA ASP A 65 12.06 -3.29 10.71
C ASP A 65 10.83 -4.21 10.70
N MET A 66 9.63 -3.65 10.54
CA MET A 66 8.39 -4.40 10.35
C MET A 66 8.49 -5.34 9.14
N VAL A 67 9.04 -4.87 8.03
CA VAL A 67 9.28 -5.72 6.86
C VAL A 67 10.39 -6.73 7.13
N ARG A 68 11.55 -6.30 7.66
CA ARG A 68 12.71 -7.19 7.88
C ARG A 68 12.42 -8.37 8.81
N HIS A 69 11.61 -8.15 9.84
CA HIS A 69 11.37 -9.11 10.92
C HIS A 69 9.95 -9.68 10.92
N GLY A 70 8.99 -8.99 10.30
CA GLY A 70 7.59 -9.44 10.16
C GLY A 70 7.33 -10.26 8.90
N ALA A 71 8.13 -10.08 7.83
CA ALA A 71 7.96 -10.79 6.57
C ALA A 71 7.97 -12.31 6.77
N GLY A 72 7.01 -13.01 6.15
CA GLY A 72 6.82 -14.45 6.30
C GLY A 72 6.14 -14.89 7.61
N ARG A 73 5.92 -13.97 8.56
CA ARG A 73 5.20 -14.21 9.82
C ARG A 73 3.81 -13.58 9.82
N VAL A 74 3.66 -12.46 9.12
CA VAL A 74 2.40 -11.75 8.89
C VAL A 74 2.40 -11.15 7.48
N PRO A 75 1.28 -11.15 6.74
CA PRO A 75 1.17 -10.42 5.47
C PRO A 75 1.41 -8.93 5.66
N VAL A 76 2.23 -8.32 4.79
CA VAL A 76 2.55 -6.89 4.82
C VAL A 76 2.15 -6.23 3.50
N PHE A 77 1.41 -5.13 3.59
CA PHE A 77 1.09 -4.28 2.45
C PHE A 77 1.54 -2.85 2.68
N GLY A 78 2.34 -2.31 1.76
CA GLY A 78 2.86 -0.95 1.84
C GLY A 78 2.22 -0.01 0.81
N VAL A 79 1.80 1.18 1.25
CA VAL A 79 1.28 2.24 0.37
C VAL A 79 2.23 3.42 0.39
N CYS A 80 2.70 3.87 -0.78
CA CYS A 80 3.59 5.00 -0.99
C CYS A 80 4.88 4.86 -0.15
N LEU A 81 5.04 5.59 0.97
CA LEU A 81 6.15 5.42 1.90
C LEU A 81 6.27 3.98 2.43
N GLY A 82 5.14 3.31 2.63
CA GLY A 82 5.12 1.90 3.03
C GLY A 82 5.74 0.97 1.98
N MET A 83 5.46 1.17 0.68
CA MET A 83 6.13 0.42 -0.40
C MET A 83 7.63 0.74 -0.47
N GLN A 84 7.99 2.01 -0.30
CA GLN A 84 9.40 2.43 -0.25
C GLN A 84 10.13 1.77 0.93
N SER A 85 9.46 1.62 2.08
CA SER A 85 10.00 0.90 3.25
C SER A 85 10.22 -0.59 2.95
N ILE A 86 9.33 -1.21 2.17
CA ILE A 86 9.54 -2.59 1.66
C ILE A 86 10.80 -2.63 0.80
N ALA A 87 10.94 -1.74 -0.15
CA ALA A 87 12.09 -1.70 -1.05
C ALA A 87 13.42 -1.55 -0.28
N VAL A 88 13.49 -0.61 0.67
CA VAL A 88 14.68 -0.37 1.51
C VAL A 88 14.98 -1.55 2.42
N ALA A 89 13.97 -2.22 2.97
CA ALA A 89 14.16 -3.39 3.83
C ALA A 89 14.93 -4.52 3.13
N TYR A 90 14.74 -4.66 1.81
CA TYR A 90 15.45 -5.63 0.96
C TYR A 90 16.69 -5.05 0.25
N GLY A 91 17.06 -3.80 0.53
CA GLY A 91 18.32 -3.19 0.04
C GLY A 91 18.19 -2.39 -1.25
N ALA A 92 17.00 -2.16 -1.77
CA ALA A 92 16.79 -1.23 -2.87
C ALA A 92 17.00 0.23 -2.43
N THR A 93 17.30 1.09 -3.37
CA THR A 93 17.51 2.52 -3.13
C THR A 93 16.23 3.30 -3.42
N VAL A 94 15.86 4.20 -2.52
CA VAL A 94 14.79 5.17 -2.72
C VAL A 94 15.42 6.55 -2.92
N ALA A 95 15.10 7.20 -4.03
CA ALA A 95 15.67 8.49 -4.42
C ALA A 95 14.61 9.40 -5.02
N ARG A 96 14.99 10.62 -5.35
CA ARG A 96 14.09 11.59 -5.99
C ARG A 96 13.50 11.01 -7.27
N ALA A 97 12.18 11.03 -7.39
CA ALA A 97 11.49 10.57 -8.58
C ALA A 97 11.86 11.42 -9.81
N PRO A 98 11.98 10.82 -11.00
CA PRO A 98 12.27 11.56 -12.22
C PRO A 98 11.15 12.56 -12.57
N GLU A 99 9.95 12.31 -12.08
CA GLU A 99 8.78 13.15 -12.26
C GLU A 99 8.22 13.58 -10.90
N LEU A 100 8.06 14.89 -10.70
CA LEU A 100 7.42 15.43 -9.50
C LEU A 100 5.92 15.59 -9.77
N LEU A 101 5.14 14.61 -9.34
CA LEU A 101 3.69 14.63 -9.47
C LEU A 101 3.05 14.66 -8.08
N HIS A 102 2.26 15.70 -7.82
CA HIS A 102 1.51 15.83 -6.58
C HIS A 102 0.02 16.04 -6.90
N GLY A 103 -0.82 15.10 -6.48
CA GLY A 103 -2.26 15.12 -6.75
C GLY A 103 -2.63 14.95 -8.24
N LYS A 104 -1.72 14.42 -9.05
CA LYS A 104 -1.96 14.11 -10.46
C LYS A 104 -2.15 12.62 -10.66
N THR A 105 -2.85 12.27 -11.71
CA THR A 105 -3.05 10.88 -12.12
C THR A 105 -2.01 10.47 -13.16
N SER A 106 -1.69 9.17 -13.18
CA SER A 106 -0.91 8.51 -14.22
C SER A 106 -1.59 7.21 -14.60
N LEU A 107 -1.34 6.73 -15.81
CA LEU A 107 -1.66 5.37 -16.19
C LEU A 107 -0.60 4.43 -15.61
N VAL A 108 -1.06 3.35 -15.01
CA VAL A 108 -0.23 2.28 -14.43
C VAL A 108 -0.50 1.00 -15.20
N GLU A 109 0.54 0.47 -15.81
CA GLU A 109 0.56 -0.87 -16.38
C GLU A 109 0.98 -1.88 -15.31
N HIS A 110 0.49 -3.12 -15.40
CA HIS A 110 0.79 -4.17 -14.43
C HIS A 110 0.64 -5.57 -15.02
N GLU A 111 1.21 -6.56 -14.33
CA GLU A 111 1.19 -7.97 -14.73
C GLU A 111 -0.09 -8.74 -14.32
N GLY A 112 -1.03 -8.09 -13.65
CA GLY A 112 -2.31 -8.71 -13.24
C GLY A 112 -2.18 -9.70 -12.08
N SER A 113 -1.12 -9.64 -11.29
CA SER A 113 -0.86 -10.52 -10.15
C SER A 113 -0.97 -9.78 -8.81
N GLY A 114 -1.10 -10.52 -7.70
CA GLY A 114 -1.19 -9.96 -6.36
C GLY A 114 -2.36 -8.99 -6.22
N VAL A 115 -2.10 -7.80 -5.69
CA VAL A 115 -3.14 -6.76 -5.51
C VAL A 115 -3.76 -6.30 -6.83
N PHE A 116 -3.07 -6.46 -7.95
CA PHE A 116 -3.57 -6.10 -9.28
C PHE A 116 -4.46 -7.18 -9.93
N SER A 117 -4.69 -8.29 -9.25
CA SER A 117 -5.48 -9.40 -9.80
C SER A 117 -6.91 -8.96 -10.18
N GLY A 118 -7.25 -9.15 -11.46
CA GLY A 118 -8.56 -8.81 -12.01
C GLY A 118 -8.81 -7.32 -12.24
N LEU A 119 -7.78 -6.48 -12.18
CA LEU A 119 -7.85 -5.09 -12.58
C LEU A 119 -7.59 -4.92 -14.09
N PRO A 120 -8.12 -3.87 -14.73
CA PRO A 120 -7.73 -3.49 -16.08
C PRO A 120 -6.27 -3.02 -16.12
N SER A 121 -5.56 -3.28 -17.22
CA SER A 121 -4.22 -2.73 -17.47
C SER A 121 -4.20 -2.05 -18.83
N PRO A 122 -3.83 -0.76 -18.91
CA PRO A 122 -3.53 0.13 -17.79
C PRO A 122 -4.78 0.60 -17.01
N PHE A 123 -4.57 1.11 -15.80
CA PHE A 123 -5.59 1.81 -15.02
C PHE A 123 -5.07 3.17 -14.53
N THR A 124 -5.99 4.06 -14.11
CA THR A 124 -5.64 5.39 -13.60
C THR A 124 -5.37 5.34 -12.11
N ALA A 125 -4.23 5.89 -11.67
CA ALA A 125 -3.85 5.99 -10.26
C ALA A 125 -3.37 7.40 -9.88
N THR A 126 -3.67 7.83 -8.66
CA THR A 126 -3.27 9.14 -8.12
C THR A 126 -1.89 9.04 -7.46
N ARG A 127 -1.02 10.00 -7.76
CA ARG A 127 0.35 10.09 -7.24
C ARG A 127 0.54 11.35 -6.39
N TYR A 128 1.19 11.18 -5.23
CA TYR A 128 1.56 12.27 -4.31
C TYR A 128 3.05 12.20 -3.90
N HIS A 129 3.85 11.36 -4.56
CA HIS A 129 5.22 11.08 -4.14
C HIS A 129 6.27 11.94 -4.87
N SER A 130 7.29 12.36 -4.15
CA SER A 130 8.51 13.00 -4.66
C SER A 130 9.70 12.04 -4.72
N LEU A 131 9.59 10.87 -4.05
CA LEU A 131 10.57 9.81 -4.04
C LEU A 131 10.03 8.59 -4.78
N ALA A 132 10.92 7.78 -5.32
CA ALA A 132 10.60 6.51 -5.99
C ALA A 132 11.73 5.50 -5.80
N VAL A 133 11.42 4.23 -5.94
CA VAL A 133 12.40 3.14 -5.94
C VAL A 133 13.20 3.19 -7.23
N GLY A 134 14.53 3.13 -7.12
CA GLY A 134 15.43 3.06 -8.26
C GLY A 134 15.31 1.71 -8.98
N PRO A 135 14.92 1.69 -10.27
CA PRO A 135 14.64 0.43 -10.97
C PRO A 135 15.85 -0.51 -11.04
N ASP A 136 17.06 0.04 -11.18
CA ASP A 136 18.30 -0.73 -11.28
C ASP A 136 18.79 -1.25 -9.91
N THR A 137 18.08 -0.94 -8.82
CA THR A 137 18.47 -1.31 -7.46
C THR A 137 17.55 -2.36 -6.85
N VAL A 138 16.50 -2.77 -7.57
CA VAL A 138 15.55 -3.79 -7.07
C VAL A 138 16.26 -5.14 -6.97
N PRO A 139 16.33 -5.73 -5.75
CA PRO A 139 17.05 -7.00 -5.55
C PRO A 139 16.23 -8.18 -6.08
N ALA A 140 16.89 -9.34 -6.20
CA ALA A 140 16.30 -10.53 -6.81
C ALA A 140 15.09 -11.10 -6.02
N GLU A 141 15.01 -10.82 -4.73
CA GLU A 141 13.91 -11.22 -3.84
C GLU A 141 12.60 -10.50 -4.17
N LEU A 142 12.70 -9.31 -4.75
CA LEU A 142 11.55 -8.51 -5.17
C LEU A 142 11.31 -8.62 -6.67
N GLU A 143 10.06 -8.44 -7.06
CA GLU A 143 9.67 -8.25 -8.45
C GLU A 143 8.85 -6.98 -8.61
N VAL A 144 9.04 -6.31 -9.74
CA VAL A 144 8.23 -5.16 -10.13
C VAL A 144 6.94 -5.67 -10.73
N THR A 145 5.80 -5.32 -10.17
CA THR A 145 4.48 -5.79 -10.58
C THR A 145 3.65 -4.73 -11.29
N GLY A 146 4.07 -3.46 -11.22
CA GLY A 146 3.41 -2.34 -11.90
C GLY A 146 4.37 -1.18 -12.16
N TRP A 147 4.14 -0.44 -13.24
CA TRP A 147 4.98 0.68 -13.67
C TRP A 147 4.19 1.71 -14.49
N THR A 148 4.73 2.92 -14.63
CA THR A 148 4.26 3.94 -15.56
C THR A 148 4.96 3.79 -16.91
N GLU A 149 4.43 4.43 -17.98
CA GLU A 149 5.08 4.49 -19.28
C GLU A 149 6.52 5.04 -19.21
N SER A 150 6.78 5.97 -18.28
CA SER A 150 8.13 6.52 -18.02
C SER A 150 9.05 5.58 -17.21
N GLY A 151 8.60 4.39 -16.84
CA GLY A 151 9.38 3.39 -16.12
C GLY A 151 9.47 3.60 -14.61
N VAL A 152 8.64 4.48 -14.03
CA VAL A 152 8.57 4.61 -12.56
C VAL A 152 7.87 3.39 -11.98
N ILE A 153 8.50 2.73 -11.02
CA ILE A 153 7.96 1.57 -10.31
C ILE A 153 6.72 1.99 -9.51
N MET A 154 5.60 1.33 -9.77
CA MET A 154 4.30 1.59 -9.16
C MET A 154 3.78 0.42 -8.32
N GLY A 155 4.38 -0.75 -8.45
CA GLY A 155 4.08 -1.92 -7.63
C GLY A 155 5.31 -2.80 -7.44
N LEU A 156 5.48 -3.32 -6.23
CA LEU A 156 6.52 -4.27 -5.84
C LEU A 156 5.90 -5.42 -5.07
N ARG A 157 6.44 -6.62 -5.24
CA ARG A 157 6.07 -7.80 -4.47
C ARG A 157 7.30 -8.64 -4.16
N HIS A 158 7.35 -9.26 -2.98
CA HIS A 158 8.31 -10.31 -2.69
C HIS A 158 7.88 -11.60 -3.42
N ARG A 159 8.85 -12.34 -3.98
CA ARG A 159 8.58 -13.52 -4.82
C ARG A 159 7.94 -14.67 -4.03
N ASP A 160 8.35 -14.86 -2.79
CA ASP A 160 7.99 -16.03 -1.98
C ASP A 160 7.19 -15.69 -0.72
N LEU A 161 7.28 -14.45 -0.22
CA LEU A 161 6.64 -14.02 1.03
C LEU A 161 5.42 -13.13 0.75
N PRO A 162 4.44 -13.11 1.65
CA PRO A 162 3.25 -12.26 1.52
C PRO A 162 3.56 -10.80 1.85
N VAL A 163 4.44 -10.19 1.07
CA VAL A 163 4.88 -8.80 1.18
C VAL A 163 4.70 -8.13 -0.17
N GLU A 164 3.90 -7.09 -0.21
CA GLU A 164 3.53 -6.39 -1.44
C GLU A 164 3.30 -4.90 -1.16
N GLY A 165 3.44 -4.05 -2.16
CA GLY A 165 3.17 -2.63 -1.99
C GLY A 165 2.95 -1.90 -3.31
N VAL A 166 2.34 -0.71 -3.20
CA VAL A 166 2.07 0.19 -4.33
C VAL A 166 2.58 1.60 -4.04
N GLN A 167 3.11 2.28 -5.07
CA GLN A 167 3.65 3.64 -4.95
C GLN A 167 2.57 4.71 -4.98
N PHE A 168 1.45 4.44 -5.60
CA PHE A 168 0.29 5.31 -5.71
C PHE A 168 -0.66 5.14 -4.50
N HIS A 169 -1.73 5.92 -4.48
CA HIS A 169 -2.72 5.96 -3.40
C HIS A 169 -4.01 5.24 -3.81
N PRO A 170 -4.23 3.97 -3.41
CA PRO A 170 -5.46 3.24 -3.74
C PRO A 170 -6.72 3.86 -3.10
N GLU A 171 -6.55 4.58 -1.99
CA GLU A 171 -7.63 5.25 -1.26
C GLU A 171 -8.07 6.59 -1.88
N SER A 172 -7.35 7.06 -2.88
CA SER A 172 -7.68 8.32 -3.56
C SER A 172 -8.89 8.15 -4.47
N VAL A 173 -9.79 9.13 -4.46
CA VAL A 173 -11.03 9.15 -5.26
C VAL A 173 -10.76 8.97 -6.77
N LEU A 174 -9.63 9.46 -7.25
CA LEU A 174 -9.25 9.38 -8.67
C LEU A 174 -8.46 8.11 -9.02
N THR A 175 -8.20 7.23 -8.05
CA THR A 175 -7.60 5.92 -8.31
C THR A 175 -8.69 4.90 -8.61
N GLN A 176 -8.60 4.28 -9.79
CA GLN A 176 -9.52 3.23 -10.18
C GLN A 176 -9.29 1.95 -9.37
N ASP A 177 -10.38 1.25 -9.04
CA ASP A 177 -10.35 -0.07 -8.42
C ASP A 177 -9.60 -0.21 -7.08
N GLY A 178 -9.42 0.89 -6.32
CA GLY A 178 -8.70 0.87 -5.06
C GLY A 178 -9.28 -0.11 -4.02
N HIS A 179 -10.61 -0.25 -3.94
CA HIS A 179 -11.24 -1.26 -3.10
C HIS A 179 -10.87 -2.69 -3.52
N ARG A 180 -10.81 -2.95 -4.82
CA ARG A 180 -10.45 -4.26 -5.35
C ARG A 180 -9.01 -4.63 -5.00
N MET A 181 -8.06 -3.69 -5.04
CA MET A 181 -6.67 -3.90 -4.65
C MET A 181 -6.57 -4.30 -3.17
N LEU A 182 -7.22 -3.53 -2.28
CA LEU A 182 -7.25 -3.85 -0.85
C LEU A 182 -7.97 -5.17 -0.57
N ALA A 183 -9.04 -5.49 -1.30
CA ALA A 183 -9.73 -6.77 -1.19
C ALA A 183 -8.86 -7.94 -1.62
N ASN A 184 -8.07 -7.80 -2.69
CA ASN A 184 -7.11 -8.80 -3.10
C ASN A 184 -6.08 -9.07 -1.99
N TRP A 185 -5.55 -8.02 -1.36
CA TRP A 185 -4.65 -8.18 -0.23
C TRP A 185 -5.33 -8.83 0.99
N LEU A 186 -6.58 -8.47 1.30
CA LEU A 186 -7.32 -9.09 2.40
C LEU A 186 -7.51 -10.61 2.21
N THR A 187 -7.52 -11.11 0.97
CA THR A 187 -7.54 -12.57 0.74
C THR A 187 -6.28 -13.25 1.26
N VAL A 188 -5.14 -12.57 1.13
CA VAL A 188 -3.85 -13.04 1.68
C VAL A 188 -3.86 -13.00 3.20
N CYS A 189 -4.61 -12.06 3.80
CA CYS A 189 -4.83 -11.94 5.24
C CYS A 189 -5.89 -12.94 5.78
N GLY A 190 -6.37 -13.88 4.97
CA GLY A 190 -7.31 -14.93 5.38
C GLY A 190 -8.80 -14.59 5.24
N ASP A 191 -9.14 -13.54 4.49
CA ASP A 191 -10.52 -13.15 4.18
C ASP A 191 -10.84 -13.31 2.67
N PRO A 192 -11.12 -14.54 2.18
CA PRO A 192 -11.35 -14.79 0.77
C PRO A 192 -12.63 -14.13 0.22
N ASP A 193 -13.57 -13.74 1.09
CA ASP A 193 -14.83 -13.12 0.69
C ASP A 193 -14.68 -11.60 0.42
N ALA A 194 -13.55 -10.99 0.78
CA ALA A 194 -13.30 -9.55 0.62
C ALA A 194 -13.46 -9.08 -0.83
N VAL A 195 -13.01 -9.89 -1.80
CA VAL A 195 -13.13 -9.60 -3.23
C VAL A 195 -14.60 -9.49 -3.67
N GLY A 196 -15.46 -10.36 -3.15
CA GLY A 196 -16.91 -10.30 -3.44
C GLY A 196 -17.54 -9.00 -2.90
N ARG A 197 -17.05 -8.50 -1.76
CA ARG A 197 -17.55 -7.27 -1.15
C ARG A 197 -17.07 -6.00 -1.86
N ALA A 198 -15.99 -6.06 -2.62
CA ALA A 198 -15.47 -4.90 -3.36
C ALA A 198 -16.40 -4.47 -4.51
N GLY A 199 -17.26 -5.35 -4.99
CA GLY A 199 -18.18 -5.06 -6.08
C GLY A 199 -19.18 -3.97 -5.72
N GLY A 200 -19.22 -2.88 -6.51
CA GLY A 200 -20.15 -1.76 -6.33
C GLY A 200 -19.77 -0.74 -5.24
N LEU A 201 -18.62 -0.91 -4.56
CA LEU A 201 -18.11 0.11 -3.66
C LEU A 201 -17.56 1.31 -4.45
N ALA A 202 -17.87 2.52 -3.98
CA ALA A 202 -17.34 3.77 -4.52
C ALA A 202 -16.36 4.39 -3.53
N PRO A 203 -15.39 5.20 -4.02
CA PRO A 203 -14.49 5.96 -3.16
C PRO A 203 -15.24 6.80 -2.14
N VAL A 204 -14.69 6.90 -0.93
CA VAL A 204 -15.24 7.76 0.12
C VAL A 204 -14.95 9.21 -0.22
N VAL A 205 -15.97 9.93 -0.66
CA VAL A 205 -15.88 11.38 -0.85
C VAL A 205 -16.17 12.05 0.49
N GLY A 206 -15.12 12.59 1.14
CA GLY A 206 -15.30 13.42 2.33
C GLY A 206 -16.30 14.54 2.01
N ARG A 207 -17.38 14.67 2.78
CA ARG A 207 -18.22 15.87 2.72
C ARG A 207 -17.34 17.02 3.19
N SER A 208 -16.86 17.85 2.26
CA SER A 208 -16.35 19.18 2.60
C SER A 208 -17.48 19.89 3.33
N GLY A 209 -17.29 20.17 4.62
CA GLY A 209 -18.25 20.88 5.43
C GLY A 209 -18.60 22.19 4.75
N MET A 210 -19.84 22.34 4.34
CA MET A 210 -20.42 23.66 4.11
C MET A 210 -20.45 24.35 5.47
N ALA A 211 -19.43 25.17 5.72
CA ALA A 211 -19.53 26.20 6.75
C ALA A 211 -20.53 27.25 6.22
N THR A 212 -21.67 27.31 6.87
CA THR A 212 -22.58 28.45 6.81
C THR A 212 -22.13 29.53 7.77
#